data_996400e0169c5f89b48862b4b2eca14a
#
_entry.id   996400e0169c5f89b48862b4b2eca14a
#
_cell.length_a   1.000
_cell.length_b   1.000
_cell.length_c   1.000
_cell.angle_alpha   90.00
_cell.angle_beta   90.00
_cell.angle_gamma   90.00
#
_symmetry.space_group_name_H-M   'P 1'
#
loop_
_entity.id
_entity.type
_entity.pdbx_description
1 polymer ?
#
loop_
_entity_poly.entity_id
_entity_poly.type
_entity_poly.pdbx_seq_one_letter_code
_entity_poly.pdbx_strand_id
1 'polypeptide(L)'
;SENELHVNQWEPYDLPHNQEGLVEVDGNVITVEDSIRRLLDYLEREDLMSLHSSTQIIIAPGYTYKIVNALVTNFHQPQSTLLLLVSAFVKGDWRKIYDYAIGHDFRFLSYGDSSLLIP
;
A
#
# COMPACT_ATOMS: atom_id res chain seq x y z
N SER A 1 23.17 -1.97 3.88
CA SER A 1 23.45 -0.97 2.85
C SER A 1 22.16 -0.22 2.49
N GLU A 2 22.27 0.97 1.89
CA GLU A 2 21.10 1.76 1.46
C GLU A 2 20.17 0.98 0.50
N ASN A 3 20.70 0.01 -0.24
CA ASN A 3 19.96 -0.82 -1.18
C ASN A 3 18.97 -1.78 -0.51
N GLU A 4 19.15 -2.10 0.75
CA GLU A 4 18.24 -3.00 1.49
C GLU A 4 16.91 -2.31 1.86
N LEU A 5 16.86 -0.98 1.79
CA LEU A 5 15.71 -0.16 2.19
C LEU A 5 15.00 0.49 1.00
N HIS A 6 15.32 0.10 -0.22
CA HIS A 6 14.74 0.64 -1.45
C HIS A 6 13.90 -0.42 -2.16
N VAL A 7 12.72 -0.02 -2.63
CA VAL A 7 11.80 -0.87 -3.41
C VAL A 7 11.51 -0.20 -4.75
N ASN A 8 11.76 -0.91 -5.82
CA ASN A 8 11.47 -0.46 -7.18
C ASN A 8 9.96 -0.52 -7.48
N GLN A 9 9.54 0.17 -8.54
CA GLN A 9 8.13 0.40 -8.88
C GLN A 9 7.30 -0.89 -8.98
N TRP A 10 7.84 -1.94 -9.60
CA TRP A 10 7.12 -3.20 -9.87
C TRP A 10 7.67 -4.40 -9.11
N GLU A 11 8.74 -4.22 -8.33
CA GLU A 11 9.39 -5.28 -7.58
C GLU A 11 8.45 -6.10 -6.69
N PRO A 12 7.49 -5.50 -5.95
CA PRO A 12 6.58 -6.27 -5.11
C PRO A 12 5.67 -7.24 -5.85
N TYR A 13 5.44 -7.03 -7.15
CA TYR A 13 4.61 -7.91 -7.99
C TYR A 13 5.36 -9.15 -8.48
N ASP A 14 6.68 -9.05 -8.56
CA ASP A 14 7.57 -10.11 -9.03
C ASP A 14 8.00 -11.07 -7.90
N LEU A 15 7.69 -10.75 -6.65
CA LEU A 15 8.04 -11.58 -5.50
C LEU A 15 7.17 -12.84 -5.48
N PRO A 16 7.78 -14.04 -5.28
CA PRO A 16 7.06 -15.31 -5.31
C PRO A 16 6.04 -15.48 -4.17
N HIS A 17 6.17 -14.69 -3.10
CA HIS A 17 5.31 -14.74 -1.91
C HIS A 17 4.54 -13.43 -1.69
N ASN A 18 3.91 -12.90 -2.75
CA ASN A 18 3.03 -11.74 -2.66
C ASN A 18 1.70 -12.11 -1.97
N GLN A 19 1.74 -12.35 -0.66
CA GLN A 19 0.62 -12.78 0.16
C GLN A 19 0.40 -11.84 1.34
N GLU A 20 -0.86 -11.76 1.78
CA GLU A 20 -1.25 -10.97 2.96
C GLU A 20 -0.54 -11.49 4.21
N GLY A 21 -0.01 -10.56 5.01
CA GLY A 21 0.67 -10.87 6.28
C GLY A 21 2.08 -11.45 6.16
N LEU A 22 2.60 -11.64 4.94
CA LEU A 22 3.95 -12.12 4.70
C LEU A 22 4.79 -11.09 3.96
N VAL A 23 6.07 -11.05 4.31
CA VAL A 23 7.07 -10.14 3.70
C VAL A 23 8.26 -10.98 3.25
N GLU A 24 8.78 -10.70 2.08
CA GLU A 24 10.00 -11.32 1.59
C GLU A 24 11.19 -10.38 1.80
N VAL A 25 12.22 -10.90 2.45
CA VAL A 25 13.49 -10.20 2.70
C VAL A 25 14.63 -11.11 2.31
N ASP A 26 15.45 -10.69 1.36
CA ASP A 26 16.63 -11.46 0.87
C ASP A 26 16.28 -12.90 0.46
N GLY A 27 15.13 -13.10 -0.20
CA GLY A 27 14.64 -14.41 -0.61
C GLY A 27 14.02 -15.26 0.50
N ASN A 28 13.91 -14.75 1.72
CA ASN A 28 13.28 -15.41 2.84
C ASN A 28 11.91 -14.77 3.13
N VAL A 29 10.91 -15.62 3.37
CA VAL A 29 9.57 -15.20 3.78
C VAL A 29 9.53 -15.07 5.30
N ILE A 30 9.12 -13.90 5.77
CA ILE A 30 8.97 -13.60 7.20
C ILE A 30 7.61 -13.00 7.48
N THR A 31 7.18 -13.04 8.73
CA THR A 31 5.96 -12.37 9.16
C THR A 31 6.14 -10.85 9.18
N VAL A 32 5.03 -10.11 9.13
CA VAL A 32 5.05 -8.65 9.30
C VAL A 32 5.68 -8.27 10.63
N GLU A 33 5.37 -9.00 11.71
CA GLU A 33 5.95 -8.75 13.03
C GLU A 33 7.47 -8.88 13.02
N ASP A 34 8.01 -9.94 12.44
CA ASP A 34 9.45 -10.15 12.33
C ASP A 34 10.12 -9.08 11.46
N SER A 35 9.44 -8.64 10.41
CA SER A 35 9.93 -7.55 9.55
C SER A 35 10.07 -6.23 10.35
N ILE A 36 9.06 -5.89 11.15
CA ILE A 36 9.10 -4.70 11.99
C ILE A 36 10.18 -4.82 13.07
N ARG A 37 10.35 -6.00 13.68
CA ARG A 37 11.45 -6.24 14.64
C ARG A 37 12.82 -6.04 14.01
N ARG A 38 13.04 -6.50 12.80
CA ARG A 38 14.30 -6.27 12.08
C ARG A 38 14.57 -4.79 11.82
N LEU A 39 13.53 -4.01 11.50
CA LEU A 39 13.66 -2.55 11.36
C LEU A 39 14.01 -1.88 12.69
N LEU A 40 13.40 -2.29 13.79
CA LEU A 40 13.73 -1.80 15.13
C LEU A 40 15.17 -2.13 15.52
N ASP A 41 15.61 -3.36 15.30
CA ASP A 41 16.98 -3.79 15.56
C ASP A 41 17.99 -2.98 14.73
N TYR A 42 17.66 -2.68 13.48
CA TYR A 42 18.47 -1.81 12.62
C TYR A 42 18.59 -0.40 13.20
N LEU A 43 17.47 0.21 13.60
CA LEU A 43 17.47 1.55 14.20
C LEU A 43 18.29 1.61 15.49
N GLU A 44 18.14 0.62 16.36
CA GLU A 44 18.90 0.51 17.62
C GLU A 44 20.40 0.32 17.36
N ARG A 45 20.76 -0.57 16.45
CA ARG A 45 22.15 -0.85 16.09
C ARG A 45 22.88 0.37 15.51
N GLU A 46 22.17 1.17 14.71
CA GLU A 46 22.69 2.38 14.06
C GLU A 46 22.47 3.65 14.89
N ASP A 47 21.89 3.52 16.09
CA ASP A 47 21.56 4.63 17.01
C ASP A 47 20.71 5.72 16.32
N LEU A 48 19.66 5.29 15.61
CA LEU A 48 18.77 6.16 14.85
C LEU A 48 17.43 6.32 15.56
N MET A 49 16.91 7.55 15.58
CA MET A 49 15.56 7.86 16.09
C MET A 49 14.48 7.72 15.03
N SER A 50 14.86 7.72 13.76
CA SER A 50 13.95 7.62 12.62
C SER A 50 14.61 6.92 11.44
N LEU A 51 13.78 6.31 10.60
CA LEU A 51 14.19 5.70 9.35
C LEU A 51 13.80 6.60 8.19
N HIS A 52 14.77 6.96 7.36
CA HIS A 52 14.56 7.66 6.11
C HIS A 52 14.81 6.71 4.95
N SER A 53 13.80 6.53 4.12
CA SER A 53 13.86 5.64 2.97
C SER A 53 13.06 6.22 1.80
N SER A 54 13.16 5.60 0.65
CA SER A 54 12.41 5.99 -0.54
C SER A 54 11.84 4.77 -1.26
N THR A 55 10.75 4.98 -1.96
CA THR A 55 10.14 3.96 -2.81
C THR A 55 9.65 4.59 -4.11
N GLN A 56 9.66 3.81 -5.19
CA GLN A 56 9.06 4.16 -6.47
C GLN A 56 7.86 3.26 -6.78
N ILE A 57 7.38 2.50 -5.79
CA ILE A 57 6.29 1.55 -5.97
C ILE A 57 5.04 2.24 -6.52
N ILE A 58 4.39 1.59 -7.48
CA ILE A 58 3.01 1.87 -7.89
C ILE A 58 2.13 0.72 -7.37
N ILE A 59 1.10 1.06 -6.62
CA ILE A 59 0.12 0.09 -6.14
C ILE A 59 -1.03 0.02 -7.14
N ALA A 60 -1.22 -1.14 -7.73
CA ALA A 60 -2.22 -1.42 -8.76
C ALA A 60 -2.83 -2.80 -8.52
N PRO A 61 -3.92 -3.16 -9.22
CA PRO A 61 -4.50 -4.51 -9.14
C PRO A 61 -3.44 -5.60 -9.34
N GLY A 62 -3.44 -6.61 -8.47
CA GLY A 62 -2.39 -7.63 -8.38
C GLY A 62 -1.44 -7.45 -7.18
N TYR A 63 -1.39 -6.26 -6.59
CA TYR A 63 -0.67 -6.04 -5.34
C TYR A 63 -1.46 -6.57 -4.14
N THR A 64 -0.79 -7.28 -3.25
CA THR A 64 -1.38 -7.74 -1.98
C THR A 64 -0.87 -6.87 -0.83
N TYR A 65 -1.79 -6.20 -0.14
CA TYR A 65 -1.47 -5.41 1.04
C TYR A 65 -0.99 -6.32 2.18
N LYS A 66 0.09 -5.91 2.86
CA LYS A 66 0.74 -6.72 3.90
C LYS A 66 0.32 -6.32 5.30
N ILE A 67 0.09 -5.03 5.52
CA ILE A 67 -0.12 -4.44 6.84
C ILE A 67 -1.44 -3.69 6.89
N VAL A 68 -1.72 -2.88 5.86
CA VAL A 68 -2.90 -2.01 5.82
C VAL A 68 -4.16 -2.84 5.62
N ASN A 69 -5.13 -2.68 6.51
CA ASN A 69 -6.42 -3.37 6.47
C ASN A 69 -7.64 -2.44 6.41
N ALA A 70 -7.40 -1.13 6.46
CA ALA A 70 -8.41 -0.11 6.21
C ALA A 70 -7.75 1.10 5.55
N LEU A 71 -8.50 1.80 4.70
CA LEU A 71 -7.98 2.94 3.95
C LEU A 71 -8.99 4.10 3.98
N VAL A 72 -8.51 5.27 4.41
CA VAL A 72 -9.26 6.53 4.29
C VAL A 72 -8.71 7.29 3.09
N THR A 73 -9.57 7.64 2.15
CA THR A 73 -9.15 8.36 0.96
C THR A 73 -10.27 9.24 0.40
N ASN A 74 -9.89 10.28 -0.33
CA ASN A 74 -10.84 11.05 -1.14
C ASN A 74 -11.27 10.24 -2.38
N PHE A 75 -12.32 10.72 -3.06
CA PHE A 75 -12.69 10.18 -4.36
C PHE A 75 -11.79 10.76 -5.45
N HIS A 76 -11.19 9.90 -6.26
CA HIS A 76 -10.21 10.23 -7.28
C HIS A 76 -10.82 10.25 -8.68
N GLN A 77 -10.19 11.01 -9.59
CA GLN A 77 -10.60 11.02 -11.00
C GLN A 77 -10.32 9.69 -11.69
N PRO A 78 -11.12 9.31 -12.70
CA PRO A 78 -10.81 8.20 -13.60
C PRO A 78 -9.41 8.35 -14.19
N GLN A 79 -8.75 7.23 -14.46
CA GLN A 79 -7.41 7.15 -15.03
C GLN A 79 -6.28 7.73 -14.14
N SER A 80 -6.55 8.01 -12.86
CA SER A 80 -5.49 8.39 -11.93
C SER A 80 -4.79 7.15 -11.35
N THR A 81 -3.51 7.29 -11.01
CA THR A 81 -2.76 6.23 -10.31
C THR A 81 -3.30 5.98 -8.91
N LEU A 82 -3.93 6.99 -8.30
CA LEU A 82 -4.59 6.86 -7.00
C LEU A 82 -5.81 5.92 -7.06
N LEU A 83 -6.53 5.92 -8.18
CA LEU A 83 -7.63 4.98 -8.39
C LEU A 83 -7.14 3.53 -8.54
N LEU A 84 -5.94 3.32 -9.08
CA LEU A 84 -5.31 2.01 -9.13
C LEU A 84 -5.05 1.46 -7.72
N LEU A 85 -4.58 2.31 -6.81
CA LEU A 85 -4.40 1.96 -5.39
C LEU A 85 -5.71 1.53 -4.74
N VAL A 86 -6.78 2.30 -4.93
CA VAL A 86 -8.12 1.96 -4.42
C VAL A 86 -8.61 0.64 -5.01
N SER A 87 -8.47 0.47 -6.31
CA SER A 87 -8.88 -0.76 -7.01
C SER A 87 -8.16 -2.00 -6.47
N ALA A 88 -6.86 -1.89 -6.23
CA ALA A 88 -6.08 -2.96 -5.60
C ALA A 88 -6.57 -3.28 -4.19
N PHE A 89 -6.89 -2.26 -3.41
CA PHE A 89 -7.32 -2.41 -2.02
C PHE A 89 -8.68 -3.09 -1.89
N VAL A 90 -9.65 -2.72 -2.71
CA VAL A 90 -11.01 -3.28 -2.70
C VAL A 90 -11.20 -4.47 -3.66
N LYS A 91 -10.11 -5.02 -4.18
CA LYS A 91 -10.10 -6.21 -5.05
C LYS A 91 -11.03 -6.09 -6.27
N GLY A 92 -11.08 -4.90 -6.88
CA GLY A 92 -11.86 -4.64 -8.09
C GLY A 92 -13.26 -4.06 -7.87
N ASP A 93 -13.78 -4.00 -6.66
CA ASP A 93 -15.13 -3.47 -6.36
C ASP A 93 -15.23 -1.94 -6.41
N TRP A 94 -14.18 -1.25 -6.80
CA TRP A 94 -14.13 0.21 -6.84
C TRP A 94 -15.28 0.84 -7.65
N ARG A 95 -15.74 0.20 -8.72
CA ARG A 95 -16.82 0.72 -9.56
C ARG A 95 -18.13 0.85 -8.79
N LYS A 96 -18.48 -0.14 -7.99
CA LYS A 96 -19.68 -0.09 -7.15
C LYS A 96 -19.64 1.09 -6.18
N ILE A 97 -18.49 1.32 -5.57
CA ILE A 97 -18.26 2.41 -4.62
C ILE A 97 -18.40 3.77 -5.34
N TYR A 98 -17.80 3.90 -6.49
CA TYR A 98 -17.84 5.15 -7.27
C TYR A 98 -19.20 5.42 -7.90
N ASP A 99 -19.89 4.39 -8.40
CA ASP A 99 -21.26 4.53 -8.91
C ASP A 99 -22.21 4.99 -7.79
N TYR A 100 -22.06 4.45 -6.59
CA TYR A 100 -22.80 4.91 -5.42
C TYR A 100 -22.51 6.39 -5.12
N ALA A 101 -21.26 6.77 -5.08
CA ALA A 101 -20.83 8.14 -4.79
C ALA A 101 -21.38 9.14 -5.83
N ILE A 102 -21.32 8.80 -7.10
CA ILE A 102 -21.86 9.62 -8.19
C ILE A 102 -23.38 9.74 -8.07
N GLY A 103 -24.06 8.65 -7.79
CA GLY A 103 -25.53 8.63 -7.64
C GLY A 103 -26.05 9.35 -6.40
N HIS A 104 -25.17 9.69 -5.44
CA HIS A 104 -25.51 10.37 -4.18
C HIS A 104 -24.84 11.76 -4.05
N ASP A 105 -24.42 12.35 -5.17
CA ASP A 105 -23.86 13.72 -5.23
C ASP A 105 -22.62 13.91 -4.35
N PHE A 106 -21.78 12.89 -4.19
CA PHE A 106 -20.50 13.00 -3.49
C PHE A 106 -19.54 13.86 -4.29
N ARG A 107 -18.79 14.69 -3.57
CA ARG A 107 -17.78 15.55 -4.15
C ARG A 107 -16.45 14.81 -4.30
N PHE A 108 -15.74 15.12 -5.36
CA PHE A 108 -14.48 14.46 -5.73
C PHE A 108 -13.28 15.38 -5.49
N LEU A 109 -12.08 14.80 -5.54
CA LEU A 109 -10.78 15.46 -5.36
C LEU A 109 -10.49 15.89 -3.91
N SER A 110 -9.40 16.62 -3.73
CA SER A 110 -8.81 16.91 -2.40
C SER A 110 -9.73 17.72 -1.48
N TYR A 111 -10.64 18.50 -2.01
CA TYR A 111 -11.63 19.27 -1.24
C TYR A 111 -13.02 18.62 -1.25
N GLY A 112 -13.10 17.40 -1.73
CA GLY A 112 -14.32 16.64 -1.81
C GLY A 112 -14.59 15.80 -0.57
N ASP A 113 -15.54 14.88 -0.72
CA ASP A 113 -15.87 13.92 0.31
C ASP A 113 -14.79 12.83 0.40
N SER A 114 -14.73 12.15 1.53
CA SER A 114 -13.82 11.04 1.75
C SER A 114 -14.57 9.74 2.01
N SER A 115 -13.89 8.64 1.80
CA SER A 115 -14.40 7.30 2.05
C SER A 115 -13.50 6.56 3.03
N LEU A 116 -14.11 5.74 3.89
CA LEU A 116 -13.42 4.72 4.67
C LEU A 116 -13.69 3.37 4.00
N LEU A 117 -12.64 2.74 3.51
CA LEU A 117 -12.70 1.45 2.84
C LEU A 117 -12.24 0.36 3.81
N ILE A 118 -13.10 -0.65 4.00
CA ILE A 118 -12.82 -1.85 4.81
C ILE A 118 -13.24 -3.04 3.94
N PRO A 119 -12.28 -3.72 3.32
CA PRO A 119 -12.57 -4.86 2.44
C PRO A 119 -13.14 -6.05 3.19
#